data_fe03c120dfaa77739146db25726ccb92
#
_entry.id   fe03c120dfaa77739146db25726ccb92
#
_cell.length_a   1.000
_cell.length_b   1.000
_cell.length_c   1.000
_cell.angle_alpha   90.00
_cell.angle_beta   90.00
_cell.angle_gamma   90.00
#
_symmetry.space_group_name_H-M   'P 1'
#
loop_
_entity.id
_entity.type
_entity.pdbx_description
1 polymer ?
#
loop_
_entity_poly.entity_id
_entity_poly.type
_entity_poly.pdbx_seq_one_letter_code
_entity_poly.pdbx_strand_id
1 'polypeptide(L)'
;MNPTALIAEDEPLLAAALQAELARAWPELQVLAVVGDGASAVTQALQLKPDVLFFDIRMPGQSGLDAAAELADEWNTDAGPDGSDATPFPTLVFVTAYDQYAVQAFEAQAMDYVLKPIQAARLQKTVSKVQLALVNRARTAINSVANPSAGSASAGFTTDTQLDATLAQLRQLLVAAPAAQPAAPLKVIQASVGSAIRMVPVEDIAYFEAADKYVRVLTSTPQGQHEYLIRTPLKELLPQLDAQDFWQVHRGTVVRASAIDMVTRDEAGKLWLQLRGKPEKLAVSRLYAHLFKAM
;
A
#
# COMPACT_ATOMS: atom_id res chain seq x y z
N MET A 1 9.23 -4.81 26.55
CA MET A 1 8.94 -3.45 26.08
C MET A 1 7.45 -3.37 25.81
N ASN A 2 6.80 -2.25 26.18
CA ASN A 2 5.40 -2.05 25.84
C ASN A 2 5.28 -1.73 24.35
N PRO A 3 4.25 -2.24 23.66
CA PRO A 3 4.05 -1.91 22.25
C PRO A 3 3.73 -0.41 22.09
N THR A 4 4.18 0.14 20.97
CA THR A 4 4.12 1.57 20.69
C THR A 4 3.25 1.86 19.48
N ALA A 5 2.56 3.00 19.46
CA ALA A 5 1.70 3.40 18.36
C ALA A 5 1.85 4.86 17.96
N LEU A 6 1.53 5.16 16.72
CA LEU A 6 1.31 6.50 16.19
C LEU A 6 -0.12 6.59 15.64
N ILE A 7 -0.80 7.69 15.93
CA ILE A 7 -2.15 8.00 15.43
C ILE A 7 -2.05 9.18 14.47
N ALA A 8 -2.61 9.05 13.26
CA ALA A 8 -2.79 10.12 12.30
C ALA A 8 -4.28 10.36 12.08
N GLU A 9 -4.76 11.51 12.55
CA GLU A 9 -6.18 11.90 12.57
C GLU A 9 -6.28 13.42 12.62
N ASP A 10 -6.92 14.02 11.63
CA ASP A 10 -7.00 15.49 11.51
C ASP A 10 -8.07 16.13 12.41
N GLU A 11 -9.02 15.33 12.90
CA GLU A 11 -10.06 15.80 13.84
C GLU A 11 -9.64 15.52 15.29
N PRO A 12 -9.26 16.56 16.10
CA PRO A 12 -8.74 16.35 17.46
C PRO A 12 -9.68 15.59 18.40
N LEU A 13 -11.01 15.77 18.23
CA LEU A 13 -12.01 15.06 19.04
C LEU A 13 -12.06 13.56 18.70
N LEU A 14 -11.92 13.21 17.42
CA LEU A 14 -11.88 11.81 16.98
C LEU A 14 -10.55 11.16 17.38
N ALA A 15 -9.43 11.89 17.29
CA ALA A 15 -8.14 11.42 17.78
C ALA A 15 -8.20 11.10 19.28
N ALA A 16 -8.76 12.02 20.10
CA ALA A 16 -8.93 11.80 21.53
C ALA A 16 -9.87 10.63 21.85
N ALA A 17 -10.95 10.46 21.08
CA ALA A 17 -11.87 9.33 21.23
C ALA A 17 -11.16 8.00 20.90
N LEU A 18 -10.39 7.94 19.82
CA LEU A 18 -9.60 6.75 19.44
C LEU A 18 -8.58 6.43 20.54
N GLN A 19 -7.86 7.41 21.05
CA GLN A 19 -6.91 7.21 22.16
C GLN A 19 -7.60 6.62 23.40
N ALA A 20 -8.77 7.16 23.78
CA ALA A 20 -9.51 6.70 24.93
C ALA A 20 -9.99 5.24 24.76
N GLU A 21 -10.48 4.88 23.58
CA GLU A 21 -10.89 3.51 23.27
C GLU A 21 -9.70 2.54 23.20
N LEU A 22 -8.57 2.97 22.65
CA LEU A 22 -7.33 2.18 22.65
C LEU A 22 -6.81 1.96 24.06
N ALA A 23 -6.83 2.98 24.94
CA ALA A 23 -6.41 2.84 26.33
C ALA A 23 -7.27 1.83 27.12
N ARG A 24 -8.56 1.69 26.76
CA ARG A 24 -9.46 0.68 27.34
C ARG A 24 -9.24 -0.71 26.76
N ALA A 25 -9.05 -0.81 25.44
CA ALA A 25 -8.91 -2.08 24.74
C ALA A 25 -7.49 -2.67 24.84
N TRP A 26 -6.48 -1.82 25.05
CA TRP A 26 -5.07 -2.19 25.10
C TRP A 26 -4.27 -1.29 26.06
N PRO A 27 -4.39 -1.48 27.39
CA PRO A 27 -3.78 -0.63 28.41
C PRO A 27 -2.24 -0.52 28.32
N GLU A 28 -1.58 -1.52 27.76
CA GLU A 28 -0.12 -1.56 27.63
C GLU A 28 0.38 -0.79 26.39
N LEU A 29 -0.52 -0.38 25.48
CA LEU A 29 -0.14 0.36 24.27
C LEU A 29 0.28 1.79 24.64
N GLN A 30 1.47 2.18 24.23
CA GLN A 30 1.97 3.53 24.39
C GLN A 30 1.80 4.32 23.09
N VAL A 31 0.93 5.34 23.08
CA VAL A 31 0.80 6.26 21.95
C VAL A 31 1.93 7.27 22.01
N LEU A 32 2.87 7.20 21.06
CA LEU A 32 4.06 8.06 21.02
C LEU A 32 3.75 9.43 20.43
N ALA A 33 2.86 9.49 19.43
CA ALA A 33 2.48 10.74 18.77
C ALA A 33 1.05 10.66 18.22
N VAL A 34 0.42 11.84 18.15
CA VAL A 34 -0.84 12.06 17.44
C VAL A 34 -0.62 13.24 16.49
N VAL A 35 -0.89 13.05 15.21
CA VAL A 35 -0.66 14.04 14.14
C VAL A 35 -1.91 14.23 13.30
N GLY A 36 -2.07 15.39 12.67
CA GLY A 36 -3.27 15.76 11.95
C GLY A 36 -3.16 15.70 10.42
N ASP A 37 -2.06 15.19 9.87
CA ASP A 37 -1.85 15.11 8.42
C ASP A 37 -0.90 13.98 8.04
N GLY A 38 -0.93 13.56 6.76
CA GLY A 38 -0.14 12.44 6.28
C GLY A 38 1.37 12.71 6.26
N ALA A 39 1.81 13.91 5.93
CA ALA A 39 3.24 14.24 5.86
C ALA A 39 3.88 14.21 7.25
N SER A 40 3.20 14.76 8.25
CA SER A 40 3.61 14.65 9.65
C SER A 40 3.61 13.20 10.14
N ALA A 41 2.64 12.39 9.69
CA ALA A 41 2.57 10.97 10.01
C ALA A 41 3.79 10.21 9.48
N VAL A 42 4.19 10.45 8.22
CA VAL A 42 5.41 9.85 7.63
C VAL A 42 6.64 10.26 8.42
N THR A 43 6.83 11.56 8.63
CA THR A 43 8.01 12.09 9.35
C THR A 43 8.14 11.50 10.75
N GLN A 44 7.04 11.52 11.52
CA GLN A 44 7.04 11.02 12.90
C GLN A 44 7.18 9.49 12.95
N ALA A 45 6.57 8.75 12.04
CA ALA A 45 6.71 7.29 11.99
C ALA A 45 8.14 6.86 11.66
N LEU A 46 8.81 7.54 10.73
CA LEU A 46 10.22 7.27 10.39
C LEU A 46 11.16 7.59 11.56
N GLN A 47 10.85 8.62 12.34
CA GLN A 47 11.65 9.04 13.49
C GLN A 47 11.43 8.15 14.71
N LEU A 48 10.18 7.86 15.05
CA LEU A 48 9.80 7.17 16.29
C LEU A 48 9.78 5.66 16.17
N LYS A 49 9.72 5.13 14.93
CA LYS A 49 9.67 3.69 14.63
C LYS A 49 8.63 2.93 15.47
N PRO A 50 7.34 3.35 15.48
CA PRO A 50 6.30 2.69 16.26
C PRO A 50 6.03 1.27 15.74
N ASP A 51 5.47 0.42 16.61
CA ASP A 51 5.06 -0.95 16.26
C ASP A 51 3.75 -0.97 15.45
N VAL A 52 2.87 0.03 15.68
CA VAL A 52 1.53 0.11 15.11
C VAL A 52 1.23 1.52 14.61
N LEU A 53 0.58 1.62 13.46
CA LEU A 53 0.05 2.85 12.89
C LEU A 53 -1.48 2.78 12.83
N PHE A 54 -2.14 3.79 13.39
CA PHE A 54 -3.59 4.02 13.24
C PHE A 54 -3.78 5.28 12.39
N PHE A 55 -4.21 5.12 11.14
CA PHE A 55 -4.31 6.21 10.18
C PHE A 55 -5.76 6.44 9.74
N ASP A 56 -6.23 7.70 9.80
CA ASP A 56 -7.37 8.07 8.97
C ASP A 56 -6.93 8.13 7.50
N ILE A 57 -7.83 7.81 6.61
CA ILE A 57 -7.58 7.88 5.17
C ILE A 57 -7.65 9.31 4.68
N ARG A 58 -8.63 10.09 5.15
CA ARG A 58 -8.84 11.45 4.67
C ARG A 58 -8.29 12.46 5.65
N MET A 59 -7.13 12.98 5.31
CA MET A 59 -6.46 14.04 6.06
C MET A 59 -6.03 15.17 5.10
N PRO A 60 -5.85 16.41 5.59
CA PRO A 60 -5.36 17.53 4.80
C PRO A 60 -4.00 17.25 4.16
N GLY A 61 -3.80 17.75 2.95
CA GLY A 61 -2.55 17.60 2.22
C GLY A 61 -2.35 16.20 1.69
N GLN A 62 -1.81 15.30 2.50
CA GLN A 62 -1.53 13.91 2.13
C GLN A 62 -2.50 12.96 2.81
N SER A 63 -3.13 12.07 2.04
CA SER A 63 -4.04 11.06 2.59
C SER A 63 -3.28 9.98 3.39
N GLY A 64 -3.97 9.28 4.30
CA GLY A 64 -3.39 8.18 5.05
C GLY A 64 -2.95 7.00 4.17
N LEU A 65 -3.61 6.80 3.03
CA LEU A 65 -3.17 5.80 2.02
C LEU A 65 -1.86 6.22 1.35
N ASP A 66 -1.75 7.48 0.96
CA ASP A 66 -0.52 8.01 0.36
C ASP A 66 0.64 8.02 1.38
N ALA A 67 0.35 8.35 2.65
CA ALA A 67 1.33 8.29 3.74
C ALA A 67 1.81 6.86 4.01
N ALA A 68 0.89 5.89 4.01
CA ALA A 68 1.25 4.48 4.16
C ALA A 68 2.12 3.97 2.99
N ALA A 69 1.80 4.40 1.76
CA ALA A 69 2.61 4.07 0.58
C ALA A 69 4.02 4.67 0.67
N GLU A 70 4.12 5.92 1.08
CA GLU A 70 5.41 6.59 1.27
C GLU A 70 6.24 5.92 2.35
N LEU A 71 5.63 5.59 3.49
CA LEU A 71 6.29 4.84 4.55
C LEU A 71 6.79 3.48 4.06
N ALA A 72 6.01 2.76 3.25
CA ALA A 72 6.44 1.47 2.71
C ALA A 72 7.67 1.59 1.78
N ASP A 73 7.81 2.73 1.10
CA ASP A 73 8.96 3.01 0.22
C ASP A 73 10.19 3.46 1.02
N GLU A 74 10.01 4.28 2.06
CA GLU A 74 11.10 4.90 2.83
C GLU A 74 11.53 4.10 4.06
N TRP A 75 10.69 3.14 4.51
CA TRP A 75 11.00 2.37 5.71
C TRP A 75 12.15 1.42 5.48
N ASN A 76 13.25 1.69 6.14
CA ASN A 76 14.41 0.80 6.07
C ASN A 76 14.21 -0.42 6.99
N THR A 77 14.14 -1.61 6.39
CA THR A 77 14.03 -2.88 7.11
C THR A 77 15.36 -3.64 7.13
N ASP A 78 16.40 -3.10 6.48
CA ASP A 78 17.69 -3.76 6.41
C ASP A 78 18.51 -3.43 7.66
N ALA A 79 19.23 -4.43 8.17
CA ALA A 79 20.25 -4.19 9.18
C ALA A 79 21.32 -3.26 8.59
N GLY A 80 21.64 -2.19 9.29
CA GLY A 80 22.72 -1.29 8.87
C GLY A 80 24.05 -2.04 8.78
N PRO A 81 25.04 -1.50 8.05
CA PRO A 81 26.39 -2.10 7.96
C PRO A 81 27.10 -2.20 9.30
N ASP A 82 26.61 -1.53 10.32
CA ASP A 82 27.06 -1.54 11.71
C ASP A 82 26.36 -2.62 12.57
N GLY A 83 25.50 -3.46 11.96
CA GLY A 83 24.75 -4.52 12.66
C GLY A 83 23.57 -4.00 13.49
N SER A 84 23.12 -2.76 13.25
CA SER A 84 21.88 -2.25 13.86
C SER A 84 20.70 -3.13 13.42
N ASP A 85 19.86 -3.52 14.39
CA ASP A 85 18.72 -4.39 14.14
C ASP A 85 17.78 -3.79 13.12
N ALA A 86 17.45 -4.56 12.09
CA ALA A 86 16.44 -4.20 11.11
C ALA A 86 15.10 -3.94 11.80
N THR A 87 14.57 -2.74 11.66
CA THR A 87 13.26 -2.39 12.23
C THR A 87 12.16 -2.86 11.27
N PRO A 88 11.32 -3.82 11.66
CA PRO A 88 10.27 -4.31 10.79
C PRO A 88 9.23 -3.20 10.51
N PHE A 89 8.62 -3.25 9.33
CA PHE A 89 7.54 -2.31 8.99
C PHE A 89 6.40 -2.40 10.02
N PRO A 90 5.88 -1.27 10.52
CA PRO A 90 4.83 -1.26 11.53
C PRO A 90 3.53 -1.92 11.04
N THR A 91 2.74 -2.41 11.98
CA THR A 91 1.41 -2.92 11.67
C THR A 91 0.46 -1.77 11.38
N LEU A 92 -0.13 -1.72 10.18
CA LEU A 92 -1.00 -0.64 9.74
C LEU A 92 -2.47 -1.00 9.96
N VAL A 93 -3.22 -0.07 10.57
CA VAL A 93 -4.68 -0.12 10.76
C VAL A 93 -5.28 1.18 10.26
N PHE A 94 -6.23 1.12 9.35
CA PHE A 94 -7.00 2.31 8.97
C PHE A 94 -8.23 2.48 9.85
N VAL A 95 -8.47 3.73 10.30
CA VAL A 95 -9.62 4.12 11.10
C VAL A 95 -10.29 5.31 10.42
N THR A 96 -11.40 5.11 9.73
CA THR A 96 -11.98 6.14 8.85
C THR A 96 -13.51 6.10 8.80
N ALA A 97 -14.12 7.22 8.39
CA ALA A 97 -15.57 7.30 8.16
C ALA A 97 -16.02 6.69 6.80
N TYR A 98 -15.11 6.33 5.93
CA TYR A 98 -15.40 5.96 4.55
C TYR A 98 -15.20 4.46 4.31
N ASP A 99 -16.25 3.77 3.94
CA ASP A 99 -16.26 2.32 3.64
C ASP A 99 -15.67 1.98 2.25
N GLN A 100 -15.78 2.91 1.31
CA GLN A 100 -15.36 2.73 -0.08
C GLN A 100 -13.85 2.51 -0.27
N TYR A 101 -13.01 2.83 0.72
CA TYR A 101 -11.56 2.66 0.65
C TYR A 101 -11.07 1.30 1.22
N ALA A 102 -11.99 0.42 1.62
CA ALA A 102 -11.60 -0.87 2.22
C ALA A 102 -10.74 -1.72 1.28
N VAL A 103 -11.03 -1.70 -0.03
CA VAL A 103 -10.22 -2.42 -1.04
C VAL A 103 -8.80 -1.83 -1.12
N GLN A 104 -8.66 -0.52 -1.16
CA GLN A 104 -7.35 0.16 -1.21
C GLN A 104 -6.56 -0.03 0.09
N ALA A 105 -7.23 -0.08 1.23
CA ALA A 105 -6.60 -0.41 2.51
C ALA A 105 -6.05 -1.84 2.52
N PHE A 106 -6.76 -2.78 1.91
CA PHE A 106 -6.31 -4.15 1.73
C PHE A 106 -5.10 -4.23 0.77
N GLU A 107 -5.13 -3.47 -0.33
CA GLU A 107 -3.99 -3.33 -1.24
C GLU A 107 -2.76 -2.74 -0.55
N ALA A 108 -2.96 -1.80 0.36
CA ALA A 108 -1.92 -1.24 1.23
C ALA A 108 -1.43 -2.21 2.32
N GLN A 109 -1.86 -3.48 2.28
CA GLN A 109 -1.51 -4.52 3.27
C GLN A 109 -1.83 -4.12 4.71
N ALA A 110 -2.88 -3.32 4.91
CA ALA A 110 -3.36 -3.01 6.26
C ALA A 110 -3.79 -4.29 6.98
N MET A 111 -3.44 -4.39 8.24
CA MET A 111 -3.84 -5.52 9.09
C MET A 111 -5.35 -5.51 9.33
N ASP A 112 -5.93 -4.33 9.46
CA ASP A 112 -7.37 -4.18 9.67
C ASP A 112 -7.88 -2.81 9.20
N TYR A 113 -9.20 -2.70 9.14
CA TYR A 113 -9.95 -1.52 8.71
C TYR A 113 -11.12 -1.29 9.66
N VAL A 114 -11.14 -0.15 10.35
CA VAL A 114 -12.14 0.18 11.36
C VAL A 114 -12.95 1.39 10.89
N LEU A 115 -14.27 1.22 10.81
CA LEU A 115 -15.16 2.33 10.47
C LEU A 115 -15.49 3.18 11.69
N LYS A 116 -15.52 4.50 11.50
CA LYS A 116 -16.07 5.48 12.45
C LYS A 116 -17.61 5.50 12.33
N PRO A 117 -18.38 5.62 13.42
CA PRO A 117 -17.94 5.73 14.81
C PRO A 117 -17.36 4.42 15.34
N ILE A 118 -16.27 4.53 16.10
CA ILE A 118 -15.53 3.37 16.59
C ILE A 118 -16.38 2.60 17.59
N GLN A 119 -16.67 1.34 17.28
CA GLN A 119 -17.35 0.43 18.18
C GLN A 119 -16.32 -0.33 19.02
N ALA A 120 -16.44 -0.29 20.35
CA ALA A 120 -15.50 -0.92 21.28
C ALA A 120 -15.25 -2.41 20.96
N ALA A 121 -16.31 -3.18 20.67
CA ALA A 121 -16.19 -4.60 20.33
C ALA A 121 -15.42 -4.82 19.01
N ARG A 122 -15.56 -3.90 18.03
CA ARG A 122 -14.83 -3.97 16.75
C ARG A 122 -13.36 -3.64 16.95
N LEU A 123 -13.07 -2.56 17.73
CA LEU A 123 -11.70 -2.18 18.05
C LEU A 123 -10.98 -3.28 18.84
N GLN A 124 -11.66 -3.93 19.76
CA GLN A 124 -11.07 -5.04 20.53
C GLN A 124 -10.65 -6.22 19.66
N LYS A 125 -11.43 -6.56 18.63
CA LYS A 125 -11.05 -7.58 17.64
C LYS A 125 -9.81 -7.15 16.84
N THR A 126 -9.74 -5.89 16.43
CA THR A 126 -8.58 -5.31 15.75
C THR A 126 -7.33 -5.38 16.63
N VAL A 127 -7.44 -4.95 17.89
CA VAL A 127 -6.35 -5.03 18.88
C VAL A 127 -5.85 -6.45 19.03
N SER A 128 -6.75 -7.43 19.17
CA SER A 128 -6.36 -8.85 19.30
C SER A 128 -5.58 -9.37 18.09
N LYS A 129 -5.99 -8.96 16.87
CA LYS A 129 -5.26 -9.30 15.63
C LYS A 129 -3.86 -8.68 15.62
N VAL A 130 -3.76 -7.40 15.98
CA VAL A 130 -2.48 -6.68 16.02
C VAL A 130 -1.54 -7.29 17.06
N GLN A 131 -2.02 -7.56 18.26
CA GLN A 131 -1.25 -8.22 19.33
C GLN A 131 -0.69 -9.56 18.86
N LEU A 132 -1.53 -10.40 18.22
CA LEU A 132 -1.10 -11.69 17.69
C LEU A 132 -0.01 -11.54 16.62
N ALA A 133 -0.15 -10.55 15.74
CA ALA A 133 0.85 -10.24 14.70
C ALA A 133 2.19 -9.82 15.31
N LEU A 134 2.17 -8.96 16.32
CA LEU A 134 3.39 -8.54 17.03
C LEU A 134 4.09 -9.70 17.74
N VAL A 135 3.33 -10.57 18.41
CA VAL A 135 3.87 -11.78 19.07
C VAL A 135 4.50 -12.73 18.03
N ASN A 136 3.84 -12.98 16.92
CA ASN A 136 4.36 -13.85 15.87
C ASN A 136 5.63 -13.26 15.23
N ARG A 137 5.69 -11.94 15.05
CA ARG A 137 6.86 -11.22 14.56
C ARG A 137 8.06 -11.40 15.53
N ALA A 138 7.84 -11.22 16.82
CA ALA A 138 8.87 -11.41 17.84
C ALA A 138 9.40 -12.85 17.86
N ARG A 139 8.52 -13.86 17.72
CA ARG A 139 8.92 -15.27 17.64
C ARG A 139 9.77 -15.58 16.41
N THR A 140 9.42 -15.02 15.25
CA THR A 140 10.20 -15.20 14.02
C THR A 140 11.59 -14.60 14.15
N ALA A 141 11.71 -13.41 14.76
CA ALA A 141 12.99 -12.77 15.03
C ALA A 141 13.89 -13.62 15.95
N ILE A 142 13.34 -14.20 17.00
CA ILE A 142 14.08 -15.08 17.93
C ILE A 142 14.54 -16.36 17.23
N ASN A 143 13.70 -16.97 16.39
CA ASN A 143 14.02 -18.21 15.68
C ASN A 143 15.07 -18.00 14.58
N SER A 144 15.12 -16.85 13.94
CA SER A 144 16.14 -16.52 12.92
C SER A 144 17.53 -16.35 13.54
N VAL A 145 17.61 -15.89 14.79
CA VAL A 145 18.88 -15.77 15.54
C VAL A 145 19.36 -17.15 16.05
N ALA A 146 18.43 -18.05 16.33
CA ALA A 146 18.76 -19.36 16.94
C ALA A 146 19.15 -20.45 15.93
N ASN A 147 18.87 -20.29 14.61
CA ASN A 147 19.16 -21.34 13.62
C ASN A 147 19.39 -20.79 12.20
N PRO A 148 20.61 -20.39 11.82
CA PRO A 148 20.90 -19.79 10.52
C PRO A 148 20.85 -20.78 9.34
N SER A 149 20.52 -22.07 9.55
CA SER A 149 20.60 -23.12 8.51
C SER A 149 19.29 -23.82 8.19
N ALA A 150 18.14 -23.37 8.68
CA ALA A 150 16.86 -23.96 8.29
C ALA A 150 16.18 -23.11 7.22
N GLY A 151 16.30 -23.56 5.96
CA GLY A 151 15.62 -22.96 4.81
C GLY A 151 14.11 -22.82 5.03
N SER A 152 13.62 -21.70 4.56
CA SER A 152 12.24 -21.32 4.26
C SER A 152 11.24 -22.46 4.26
N ALA A 153 10.58 -22.70 5.39
CA ALA A 153 9.30 -23.38 5.43
C ALA A 153 8.23 -22.29 5.63
N SER A 154 7.51 -21.96 4.58
CA SER A 154 6.34 -21.12 4.61
C SER A 154 5.34 -21.69 5.62
N ALA A 155 5.18 -21.03 6.77
CA ALA A 155 4.06 -21.27 7.66
C ALA A 155 2.78 -20.84 6.91
N GLY A 156 2.08 -21.83 6.33
CA GLY A 156 0.76 -21.64 5.76
C GLY A 156 -0.18 -21.12 6.85
N PHE A 157 -0.75 -19.96 6.64
CA PHE A 157 -1.93 -19.53 7.37
C PHE A 157 -3.05 -20.51 7.05
N THR A 158 -3.45 -21.31 8.01
CA THR A 158 -4.73 -22.01 7.95
C THR A 158 -5.81 -20.96 8.03
N THR A 159 -6.32 -20.59 6.86
CA THR A 159 -7.45 -19.72 6.67
C THR A 159 -8.65 -20.31 7.37
N ASP A 160 -9.17 -19.61 8.34
CA ASP A 160 -10.39 -19.95 9.06
C ASP A 160 -11.54 -19.99 8.04
N THR A 161 -12.10 -21.16 7.79
CA THR A 161 -13.15 -21.43 6.79
C THR A 161 -14.39 -20.56 7.00
N GLN A 162 -14.54 -19.94 8.17
CA GLN A 162 -15.61 -18.99 8.48
C GLN A 162 -15.36 -17.58 7.89
N LEU A 163 -14.09 -17.17 7.70
CA LEU A 163 -13.74 -15.90 7.05
C LEU A 163 -14.01 -15.97 5.54
N ASP A 164 -13.72 -17.10 4.91
CA ASP A 164 -14.03 -17.30 3.50
C ASP A 164 -15.53 -17.31 3.20
N ALA A 165 -16.34 -17.87 4.11
CA ALA A 165 -17.79 -17.86 3.96
C ALA A 165 -18.38 -16.44 4.14
N THR A 166 -17.86 -15.64 5.08
CA THR A 166 -18.30 -14.25 5.27
C THR A 166 -17.81 -13.34 4.15
N LEU A 167 -16.62 -13.55 3.61
CA LEU A 167 -16.12 -12.83 2.44
C LEU A 167 -16.92 -13.19 1.17
N ALA A 168 -17.32 -14.45 1.01
CA ALA A 168 -18.19 -14.87 -0.09
C ALA A 168 -19.61 -14.26 0.04
N GLN A 169 -20.15 -14.17 1.25
CA GLN A 169 -21.44 -13.51 1.50
C GLN A 169 -21.36 -11.99 1.28
N LEU A 170 -20.26 -11.33 1.71
CA LEU A 170 -20.01 -9.92 1.43
C LEU A 170 -19.84 -9.64 -0.07
N ARG A 171 -19.15 -10.53 -0.79
CA ARG A 171 -19.08 -10.47 -2.26
C ARG A 171 -20.46 -10.61 -2.92
N GLN A 172 -21.30 -11.50 -2.44
CA GLN A 172 -22.69 -11.62 -2.95
C GLN A 172 -23.54 -10.39 -2.66
N LEU A 173 -23.41 -9.75 -1.50
CA LEU A 173 -24.12 -8.52 -1.15
C LEU A 173 -23.61 -7.30 -1.94
N LEU A 174 -22.30 -7.24 -2.26
CA LEU A 174 -21.72 -6.19 -3.12
C LEU A 174 -22.13 -6.37 -4.60
N VAL A 175 -22.39 -7.60 -5.05
CA VAL A 175 -22.91 -7.88 -6.40
C VAL A 175 -24.40 -7.54 -6.51
N ALA A 176 -25.14 -7.47 -5.39
CA ALA A 176 -26.57 -7.12 -5.37
C ALA A 176 -26.84 -5.59 -5.27
N ALA A 177 -25.84 -4.75 -5.02
CA ALA A 177 -25.98 -3.32 -5.23
C ALA A 177 -26.01 -3.04 -6.75
N PRO A 178 -26.89 -2.14 -7.27
CA PRO A 178 -26.86 -1.80 -8.68
C PRO A 178 -25.48 -1.22 -8.98
N ALA A 179 -24.61 -2.04 -9.54
CA ALA A 179 -23.30 -1.66 -9.98
C ALA A 179 -23.47 -0.51 -10.99
N ALA A 180 -22.93 0.65 -10.67
CA ALA A 180 -22.56 1.58 -11.71
C ALA A 180 -21.75 0.75 -12.71
N GLN A 181 -22.25 0.61 -13.93
CA GLN A 181 -21.59 -0.17 -14.97
C GLN A 181 -20.14 0.28 -15.02
N PRO A 182 -19.15 -0.61 -14.97
CA PRO A 182 -17.76 -0.22 -15.12
C PRO A 182 -17.67 0.52 -16.44
N ALA A 183 -17.27 1.77 -16.39
CA ALA A 183 -17.02 2.55 -17.60
C ALA A 183 -16.03 1.73 -18.45
N ALA A 184 -16.31 1.61 -19.76
CA ALA A 184 -15.42 0.85 -20.64
C ALA A 184 -13.99 1.38 -20.48
N PRO A 185 -12.97 0.48 -20.36
CA PRO A 185 -11.61 0.90 -20.10
C PRO A 185 -11.14 1.88 -21.16
N LEU A 186 -10.33 2.84 -20.73
CA LEU A 186 -9.78 3.90 -21.58
C LEU A 186 -8.99 3.27 -22.73
N LYS A 187 -9.32 3.63 -23.95
CA LYS A 187 -8.63 3.10 -25.16
C LYS A 187 -7.58 4.04 -25.73
N VAL A 188 -7.72 5.34 -25.47
CA VAL A 188 -6.86 6.37 -26.05
C VAL A 188 -6.61 7.47 -25.04
N ILE A 189 -5.36 7.91 -24.93
CA ILE A 189 -4.96 9.06 -24.11
C ILE A 189 -4.65 10.26 -25.02
N GLN A 190 -5.07 11.44 -24.59
CA GLN A 190 -4.78 12.69 -25.26
C GLN A 190 -3.54 13.34 -24.63
N ALA A 191 -2.46 13.45 -25.38
CA ALA A 191 -1.23 14.08 -24.95
C ALA A 191 -0.98 15.37 -25.73
N SER A 192 -0.65 16.45 -25.03
CA SER A 192 -0.29 17.72 -25.66
C SER A 192 1.15 17.68 -26.14
N VAL A 193 1.37 17.94 -27.45
CA VAL A 193 2.69 18.02 -28.05
C VAL A 193 2.80 19.38 -28.79
N GLY A 194 3.41 20.35 -28.13
CA GLY A 194 3.45 21.71 -28.62
C GLY A 194 2.04 22.32 -28.80
N SER A 195 1.65 22.68 -30.01
CA SER A 195 0.31 23.20 -30.34
C SER A 195 -0.67 22.10 -30.78
N ALA A 196 -0.25 20.84 -30.86
CA ALA A 196 -1.06 19.71 -31.31
C ALA A 196 -1.45 18.79 -30.16
N ILE A 197 -2.57 18.07 -30.32
CA ILE A 197 -2.99 16.99 -29.42
C ILE A 197 -2.69 15.67 -30.12
N ARG A 198 -1.86 14.85 -29.51
CA ARG A 198 -1.57 13.51 -29.98
C ARG A 198 -2.53 12.51 -29.32
N MET A 199 -3.20 11.71 -30.12
CA MET A 199 -4.00 10.59 -29.66
C MET A 199 -3.09 9.38 -29.52
N VAL A 200 -2.87 8.93 -28.28
CA VAL A 200 -1.98 7.81 -27.95
C VAL A 200 -2.84 6.61 -27.59
N PRO A 201 -2.82 5.52 -28.38
CA PRO A 201 -3.52 4.29 -28.05
C PRO A 201 -2.99 3.72 -26.71
N VAL A 202 -3.88 3.32 -25.82
CA VAL A 202 -3.48 2.78 -24.52
C VAL A 202 -2.71 1.46 -24.71
N GLU A 203 -2.98 0.70 -25.77
CA GLU A 203 -2.25 -0.51 -26.14
C GLU A 203 -0.76 -0.31 -26.43
N ASP A 204 -0.37 0.90 -26.86
CA ASP A 204 1.01 1.27 -27.16
C ASP A 204 1.79 1.70 -25.91
N ILE A 205 1.11 1.91 -24.78
CA ILE A 205 1.72 2.43 -23.57
C ILE A 205 2.39 1.32 -22.79
N ALA A 206 3.68 1.48 -22.51
CA ALA A 206 4.46 0.57 -21.70
C ALA A 206 4.31 0.87 -20.20
N TYR A 207 4.38 2.14 -19.82
CA TYR A 207 4.17 2.54 -18.43
C TYR A 207 3.83 4.03 -18.30
N PHE A 208 3.25 4.36 -17.14
CA PHE A 208 3.00 5.72 -16.64
C PHE A 208 3.89 5.98 -15.45
N GLU A 209 4.42 7.20 -15.35
CA GLU A 209 5.20 7.63 -14.21
C GLU A 209 4.78 9.05 -13.78
N ALA A 210 4.41 9.18 -12.51
CA ALA A 210 4.09 10.48 -11.94
C ALA A 210 5.36 11.32 -11.81
N ALA A 211 5.31 12.53 -12.34
CA ALA A 211 6.33 13.55 -12.17
C ALA A 211 5.63 14.80 -11.65
N ASP A 212 6.28 15.56 -10.81
CA ASP A 212 5.81 16.73 -10.06
C ASP A 212 4.41 17.30 -10.45
N LYS A 213 4.24 17.82 -11.68
CA LYS A 213 2.98 18.40 -12.20
C LYS A 213 2.37 17.65 -13.37
N TYR A 214 2.97 16.57 -13.81
CA TYR A 214 2.60 15.83 -15.00
C TYR A 214 2.70 14.33 -14.75
N VAL A 215 2.05 13.57 -15.61
CA VAL A 215 2.30 12.14 -15.74
C VAL A 215 3.03 11.90 -17.06
N ARG A 216 4.19 11.26 -16.98
CA ARG A 216 4.96 10.78 -18.13
C ARG A 216 4.29 9.53 -18.65
N VAL A 217 4.01 9.51 -19.94
CA VAL A 217 3.43 8.36 -20.66
C VAL A 217 4.47 7.86 -21.62
N LEU A 218 5.01 6.68 -21.35
CA LEU A 218 6.01 6.08 -22.22
C LEU A 218 5.38 5.00 -23.08
N THR A 219 5.54 5.14 -24.38
CA THR A 219 5.06 4.15 -25.37
C THR A 219 6.20 3.26 -25.84
N SER A 220 5.84 2.05 -26.25
CA SER A 220 6.76 1.09 -26.86
C SER A 220 6.07 0.49 -28.08
N THR A 221 6.41 1.04 -29.27
CA THR A 221 5.88 0.59 -30.54
C THR A 221 7.00 0.05 -31.44
N PRO A 222 6.70 -0.72 -32.51
CA PRO A 222 7.70 -1.15 -33.49
C PRO A 222 8.44 0.01 -34.18
N GLN A 223 7.83 1.20 -34.20
CA GLN A 223 8.42 2.42 -34.80
C GLN A 223 9.32 3.18 -33.83
N GLY A 224 9.43 2.74 -32.57
CA GLY A 224 10.25 3.36 -31.55
C GLY A 224 9.52 3.67 -30.27
N GLN A 225 10.26 4.27 -29.36
CA GLN A 225 9.75 4.68 -28.05
C GLN A 225 9.52 6.20 -28.09
N HIS A 226 8.38 6.62 -27.56
CA HIS A 226 8.05 8.03 -27.43
C HIS A 226 7.62 8.31 -25.99
N GLU A 227 7.95 9.52 -25.53
CA GLU A 227 7.52 10.04 -24.24
C GLU A 227 6.54 11.19 -24.45
N TYR A 228 5.45 11.14 -23.71
CA TYR A 228 4.44 12.19 -23.69
C TYR A 228 4.20 12.65 -22.27
N LEU A 229 3.80 13.90 -22.09
CA LEU A 229 3.41 14.47 -20.81
C LEU A 229 1.92 14.79 -20.81
N ILE A 230 1.21 14.31 -19.79
CA ILE A 230 -0.20 14.63 -19.59
C ILE A 230 -0.41 15.27 -18.23
N ARG A 231 -1.46 16.08 -18.10
CA ARG A 231 -1.78 16.79 -16.84
C ARG A 231 -2.71 16.02 -15.92
N THR A 232 -3.37 14.98 -16.45
CA THR A 232 -4.28 14.15 -15.68
C THR A 232 -3.49 13.39 -14.62
N PRO A 233 -3.82 13.52 -13.32
CA PRO A 233 -3.13 12.81 -12.25
C PRO A 233 -3.24 11.29 -12.43
N LEU A 234 -2.19 10.56 -12.06
CA LEU A 234 -2.16 9.10 -12.17
C LEU A 234 -3.31 8.43 -11.39
N LYS A 235 -3.71 9.01 -10.25
CA LYS A 235 -4.84 8.56 -9.43
C LYS A 235 -6.19 8.62 -10.16
N GLU A 236 -6.36 9.57 -11.08
CA GLU A 236 -7.58 9.70 -11.90
C GLU A 236 -7.56 8.77 -13.11
N LEU A 237 -6.37 8.40 -13.59
CA LEU A 237 -6.20 7.46 -14.71
C LEU A 237 -6.39 6.01 -14.28
N LEU A 238 -5.90 5.62 -13.12
CA LEU A 238 -5.93 4.25 -12.62
C LEU A 238 -7.32 3.58 -12.72
N PRO A 239 -8.42 4.20 -12.27
CA PRO A 239 -9.75 3.59 -12.36
C PRO A 239 -10.28 3.43 -13.79
N GLN A 240 -9.64 4.09 -14.76
CA GLN A 240 -10.01 4.08 -16.17
C GLN A 240 -9.17 3.09 -16.98
N LEU A 241 -8.07 2.57 -16.43
CA LEU A 241 -7.23 1.58 -17.05
C LEU A 241 -7.74 0.17 -16.74
N ASP A 242 -7.47 -0.77 -17.65
CA ASP A 242 -7.79 -2.17 -17.39
C ASP A 242 -6.81 -2.74 -16.35
N ALA A 243 -7.32 -3.18 -15.20
CA ALA A 243 -6.53 -3.74 -14.12
C ALA A 243 -5.85 -5.09 -14.48
N GLN A 244 -6.32 -5.77 -15.53
CA GLN A 244 -5.65 -6.97 -16.04
C GLN A 244 -4.39 -6.62 -16.84
N ASP A 245 -4.42 -5.49 -17.54
CA ASP A 245 -3.34 -5.03 -18.39
C ASP A 245 -2.32 -4.15 -17.66
N PHE A 246 -2.77 -3.33 -16.70
CA PHE A 246 -1.95 -2.33 -16.04
C PHE A 246 -1.85 -2.58 -14.54
N TRP A 247 -0.63 -2.73 -14.07
CA TRP A 247 -0.31 -2.99 -12.68
C TRP A 247 0.38 -1.79 -12.06
N GLN A 248 -0.15 -1.30 -10.96
CA GLN A 248 0.55 -0.31 -10.17
C GLN A 248 1.70 -1.02 -9.43
N VAL A 249 2.92 -0.55 -9.62
CA VAL A 249 4.14 -1.16 -9.06
C VAL A 249 4.82 -0.25 -8.05
N HIS A 250 4.47 1.03 -8.09
CA HIS A 250 4.91 2.08 -7.17
C HIS A 250 3.81 3.13 -7.07
N ARG A 251 3.77 3.94 -5.99
CA ARG A 251 2.76 5.02 -5.85
C ARG A 251 2.67 5.95 -7.07
N GLY A 252 3.81 6.17 -7.71
CA GLY A 252 3.93 7.01 -8.91
C GLY A 252 4.12 6.24 -10.21
N THR A 253 4.04 4.90 -10.24
CA THR A 253 4.36 4.12 -11.43
C THR A 253 3.34 3.02 -11.68
N VAL A 254 2.78 3.02 -12.88
CA VAL A 254 1.86 2.00 -13.39
C VAL A 254 2.43 1.40 -14.66
N VAL A 255 2.59 0.10 -14.73
CA VAL A 255 3.27 -0.60 -15.81
C VAL A 255 2.30 -1.55 -16.52
N ARG A 256 2.37 -1.62 -17.83
CA ARG A 256 1.67 -2.67 -18.58
C ARG A 256 2.31 -4.03 -18.29
N ALA A 257 1.52 -5.00 -17.84
CA ALA A 257 2.01 -6.33 -17.48
C ALA A 257 2.79 -7.01 -18.63
N SER A 258 2.31 -6.89 -19.88
CA SER A 258 2.97 -7.45 -21.07
C SER A 258 4.29 -6.76 -21.44
N ALA A 259 4.54 -5.55 -20.95
CA ALA A 259 5.80 -4.83 -21.17
C ALA A 259 6.91 -5.28 -20.19
N ILE A 260 6.57 -5.99 -19.14
CA ILE A 260 7.55 -6.51 -18.17
C ILE A 260 8.30 -7.66 -18.81
N ASP A 261 9.63 -7.62 -18.79
CA ASP A 261 10.51 -8.69 -19.24
C ASP A 261 10.92 -9.59 -18.07
N MET A 262 11.42 -8.99 -17.01
CA MET A 262 11.95 -9.72 -15.87
C MET A 262 11.76 -8.93 -14.57
N VAL A 263 11.59 -9.65 -13.47
CA VAL A 263 11.58 -9.11 -12.10
C VAL A 263 12.79 -9.66 -11.36
N THR A 264 13.64 -8.79 -10.86
CA THR A 264 14.84 -9.17 -10.10
C THR A 264 14.70 -8.68 -8.67
N ARG A 265 15.29 -9.44 -7.75
CA ARG A 265 15.43 -9.02 -6.35
C ARG A 265 16.89 -8.71 -6.11
N ASP A 266 17.18 -7.55 -5.52
CA ASP A 266 18.53 -7.21 -5.10
C ASP A 266 18.90 -7.87 -3.75
N GLU A 267 20.15 -7.67 -3.32
CA GLU A 267 20.65 -8.22 -2.06
C GLU A 267 19.90 -7.69 -0.84
N ALA A 268 19.33 -6.48 -0.93
CA ALA A 268 18.50 -5.85 0.09
C ALA A 268 17.03 -6.32 0.06
N GLY A 269 16.69 -7.27 -0.83
CA GLY A 269 15.33 -7.80 -0.96
C GLY A 269 14.36 -6.92 -1.75
N LYS A 270 14.79 -5.76 -2.27
CA LYS A 270 13.99 -4.85 -3.09
C LYS A 270 13.78 -5.43 -4.49
N LEU A 271 12.55 -5.34 -4.98
CA LEU A 271 12.19 -5.81 -6.32
C LEU A 271 12.41 -4.71 -7.36
N TRP A 272 12.93 -5.12 -8.51
CA TRP A 272 13.16 -4.26 -9.66
C TRP A 272 12.55 -4.90 -10.91
N LEU A 273 11.82 -4.10 -11.66
CA LEU A 273 11.26 -4.50 -12.95
C LEU A 273 12.21 -4.08 -14.07
N GLN A 274 12.48 -4.99 -14.97
CA GLN A 274 13.09 -4.69 -16.25
C GLN A 274 12.02 -4.77 -17.34
N LEU A 275 11.92 -3.72 -18.14
CA LEU A 275 10.98 -3.66 -19.25
C LEU A 275 11.64 -4.14 -20.54
N ARG A 276 10.85 -4.74 -21.40
CA ARG A 276 11.31 -5.22 -22.73
C ARG A 276 11.88 -4.07 -23.55
N GLY A 277 13.11 -4.24 -24.02
CA GLY A 277 13.78 -3.24 -24.85
C GLY A 277 14.21 -1.98 -24.12
N LYS A 278 14.25 -1.99 -22.78
CA LYS A 278 14.73 -0.88 -21.96
C LYS A 278 15.85 -1.29 -21.01
N PRO A 279 16.94 -0.51 -20.92
CA PRO A 279 17.99 -0.75 -19.93
C PRO A 279 17.58 -0.29 -18.52
N GLU A 280 16.60 0.59 -18.40
CA GLU A 280 16.16 1.19 -17.14
C GLU A 280 15.40 0.16 -16.30
N LYS A 281 15.69 0.14 -15.00
CA LYS A 281 14.97 -0.66 -14.02
C LYS A 281 14.02 0.21 -13.23
N LEU A 282 12.78 -0.22 -13.11
CA LEU A 282 11.77 0.44 -12.28
C LEU A 282 11.71 -0.23 -10.92
N ALA A 283 11.73 0.57 -9.85
CA ALA A 283 11.59 0.06 -8.50
C ALA A 283 10.14 -0.40 -8.24
N VAL A 284 9.98 -1.53 -7.56
CA VAL A 284 8.69 -2.00 -7.06
C VAL A 284 8.59 -1.66 -5.58
N SER A 285 7.55 -0.95 -5.20
CA SER A 285 7.23 -0.71 -3.80
C SER A 285 6.84 -2.01 -3.09
N ARG A 286 7.14 -2.12 -1.81
CA ARG A 286 6.77 -3.28 -0.98
C ARG A 286 5.27 -3.55 -0.98
N LEU A 287 4.45 -2.53 -1.07
CA LEU A 287 2.99 -2.63 -1.17
C LEU A 287 2.55 -3.50 -2.36
N TYR A 288 3.25 -3.37 -3.48
CA TYR A 288 2.91 -4.04 -4.74
C TYR A 288 3.75 -5.30 -5.00
N ALA A 289 4.64 -5.67 -4.08
CA ALA A 289 5.51 -6.85 -4.23
C ALA A 289 4.72 -8.17 -4.33
N HIS A 290 3.49 -8.19 -3.80
CA HIS A 290 2.61 -9.35 -3.89
C HIS A 290 2.20 -9.73 -5.31
N LEU A 291 2.20 -8.77 -6.26
CA LEU A 291 1.91 -9.01 -7.68
C LEU A 291 2.98 -9.90 -8.35
N PHE A 292 4.16 -10.00 -7.77
CA PHE A 292 5.32 -10.70 -8.33
C PHE A 292 5.74 -11.94 -7.51
N LYS A 293 4.81 -12.52 -6.77
CA LYS A 293 5.05 -13.84 -6.16
C LYS A 293 5.02 -14.89 -7.28
N ALA A 294 6.08 -15.69 -7.37
CA ALA A 294 6.09 -16.84 -8.26
C ALA A 294 4.93 -17.77 -7.90
N MET A 295 4.21 -18.25 -8.92
CA MET A 295 3.14 -19.23 -8.76
C MET A 295 3.72 -20.59 -8.41
#